data_c0612839c3c4586b5a948e70c7a621c3
#
_entry.id   c0612839c3c4586b5a948e70c7a621c3
#
_cell.length_a   1.000
_cell.length_b   1.000
_cell.length_c   1.000
_cell.angle_alpha   90.00
_cell.angle_beta   90.00
_cell.angle_gamma   90.00
#
_symmetry.space_group_name_H-M   'P 1'
#
loop_
_entity.id
_entity.type
_entity.pdbx_description
1 polymer ?
#
loop_
_entity_poly.entity_id
_entity_poly.type
_entity_poly.pdbx_seq_one_letter_code
_entity_poly.pdbx_strand_id
1 'polypeptide(L)'
;GKGKSTFCSYIVGYRHDYDGSVLFDTTCAKNLSVDQWVDLRRAHISYLFQELRLFPELTAWENVAIKNNLTGFQKESVLKEWFERLGVADKLDAKIGHMSFGQQQRVAMIRALAQPFDFVVVDEPISHLDDDNAAIMADIMMCEAHRQGAGVIVTSIGKHMKLDYEKTFKL
;
A
#
# COMPACT_ATOMS: atom_id res chain seq x y z
N GLY A 1 -19.42 -7.63 0.71
CA GLY A 1 -18.42 -7.15 -0.21
C GLY A 1 -19.04 -6.64 -1.51
N LYS A 2 -18.75 -5.38 -1.86
CA LYS A 2 -19.31 -4.74 -3.05
C LYS A 2 -18.31 -4.72 -4.24
N GLY A 3 -17.37 -5.68 -4.31
CA GLY A 3 -16.44 -5.79 -5.44
C GLY A 3 -15.16 -4.94 -5.38
N LYS A 4 -14.96 -4.06 -4.37
CA LYS A 4 -13.80 -3.15 -4.30
C LYS A 4 -12.45 -3.87 -4.25
N SER A 5 -12.27 -4.79 -3.31
CA SER A 5 -11.03 -5.60 -3.22
C SER A 5 -10.86 -6.50 -4.44
N THR A 6 -11.96 -6.94 -5.06
CA THR A 6 -11.93 -7.65 -6.35
C THR A 6 -11.41 -6.74 -7.47
N PHE A 7 -11.89 -5.49 -7.53
CA PHE A 7 -11.41 -4.49 -8.49
C PHE A 7 -9.91 -4.21 -8.30
N CYS A 8 -9.45 -3.99 -7.05
CA CYS A 8 -8.04 -3.87 -6.75
C CYS A 8 -7.23 -5.10 -7.22
N SER A 9 -7.77 -6.31 -6.99
CA SER A 9 -7.12 -7.55 -7.43
C SER A 9 -6.96 -7.65 -8.95
N TYR A 10 -7.87 -7.06 -9.72
CA TYR A 10 -7.73 -6.97 -11.18
C TYR A 10 -6.61 -6.01 -11.58
N ILE A 11 -6.53 -4.83 -10.94
CA ILE A 11 -5.49 -3.84 -11.22
C ILE A 11 -4.10 -4.42 -10.93
N VAL A 12 -3.92 -5.11 -9.81
CA VAL A 12 -2.61 -5.65 -9.41
C VAL A 12 -2.31 -7.04 -9.98
N GLY A 13 -3.20 -7.58 -10.83
CA GLY A 13 -2.99 -8.83 -11.55
C GLY A 13 -3.05 -10.09 -10.69
N TYR A 14 -3.83 -10.09 -9.60
CA TYR A 14 -4.11 -11.30 -8.82
C TYR A 14 -5.33 -12.06 -9.33
N ARG A 15 -6.16 -11.39 -10.13
CA ARG A 15 -7.33 -11.99 -10.79
C ARG A 15 -7.40 -11.54 -12.24
N HIS A 16 -7.90 -12.44 -13.10
CA HIS A 16 -8.01 -12.21 -14.55
C HIS A 16 -9.42 -12.53 -15.10
N ASP A 17 -10.35 -12.88 -14.21
CA ASP A 17 -11.74 -13.25 -14.51
C ASP A 17 -12.64 -12.00 -14.61
N TYR A 18 -12.36 -11.14 -15.59
CA TYR A 18 -13.13 -9.93 -15.87
C TYR A 18 -13.34 -9.72 -17.38
N ASP A 19 -14.44 -9.07 -17.73
CA ASP A 19 -14.68 -8.57 -19.07
C ASP A 19 -14.07 -7.18 -19.25
N GLY A 20 -13.67 -6.85 -20.48
CA GLY A 20 -12.97 -5.61 -20.79
C GLY A 20 -11.45 -5.72 -20.68
N SER A 21 -10.78 -4.59 -20.47
CA SER A 21 -9.32 -4.49 -20.42
C SER A 21 -8.84 -3.57 -19.31
N VAL A 22 -7.73 -3.96 -18.68
CA VAL A 22 -6.89 -3.10 -17.85
C VAL A 22 -5.62 -2.85 -18.63
N LEU A 23 -5.26 -1.59 -18.82
CA LEU A 23 -4.09 -1.19 -19.59
C LEU A 23 -3.06 -0.53 -18.68
N PHE A 24 -1.80 -0.90 -18.86
CA PHE A 24 -0.64 -0.18 -18.37
C PHE A 24 0.02 0.45 -19.58
N ASP A 25 -0.11 1.77 -19.72
CA ASP A 25 0.17 2.50 -20.96
C ASP A 25 -0.60 1.89 -22.13
N THR A 26 0.10 1.23 -23.05
CA THR A 26 -0.47 0.56 -24.24
C THR A 26 -0.59 -0.96 -24.06
N THR A 27 -0.09 -1.53 -22.97
CA THR A 27 -0.04 -2.98 -22.77
C THR A 27 -1.24 -3.47 -21.98
N CYS A 28 -1.99 -4.41 -22.55
CA CYS A 28 -3.10 -5.05 -21.84
C CYS A 28 -2.58 -6.00 -20.75
N ALA A 29 -3.12 -5.86 -19.54
CA ALA A 29 -2.79 -6.69 -18.39
C ALA A 29 -2.91 -8.21 -18.65
N LYS A 30 -3.87 -8.62 -19.49
CA LYS A 30 -4.06 -10.01 -19.88
C LYS A 30 -2.92 -10.60 -20.72
N ASN A 31 -2.10 -9.73 -21.32
CA ASN A 31 -0.99 -10.12 -22.20
C ASN A 31 0.36 -10.08 -21.49
N LEU A 32 0.39 -9.65 -20.22
CA LEU A 32 1.63 -9.57 -19.44
C LEU A 32 2.10 -10.95 -19.02
N SER A 33 3.39 -11.22 -19.24
CA SER A 33 4.08 -12.42 -18.73
C SER A 33 4.25 -12.35 -17.21
N VAL A 34 4.62 -13.47 -16.60
CA VAL A 34 4.91 -13.53 -15.15
C VAL A 34 6.03 -12.55 -14.78
N ASP A 35 7.10 -12.49 -15.58
CA ASP A 35 8.24 -11.59 -15.32
C ASP A 35 7.83 -10.11 -15.41
N GLN A 36 7.01 -9.75 -16.39
CA GLN A 36 6.47 -8.39 -16.51
C GLN A 36 5.58 -8.03 -15.31
N TRP A 37 4.77 -8.96 -14.80
CA TRP A 37 4.00 -8.76 -13.58
C TRP A 37 4.90 -8.59 -12.34
N VAL A 38 6.00 -9.34 -12.25
CA VAL A 38 6.99 -9.18 -11.17
C VAL A 38 7.59 -7.79 -11.21
N ASP A 39 8.01 -7.32 -12.39
CA ASP A 39 8.60 -5.98 -12.55
C ASP A 39 7.59 -4.88 -12.23
N LEU A 40 6.35 -4.98 -12.70
CA LEU A 40 5.29 -4.02 -12.37
C LEU A 40 5.06 -3.91 -10.86
N ARG A 41 4.95 -5.05 -10.15
CA ARG A 41 4.72 -5.06 -8.69
C ARG A 41 5.94 -4.65 -7.89
N ARG A 42 7.15 -4.75 -8.47
CA ARG A 42 8.39 -4.35 -7.82
C ARG A 42 8.62 -2.85 -7.90
N ALA A 43 8.27 -2.21 -9.03
CA ALA A 43 8.72 -0.86 -9.34
C ALA A 43 7.61 0.14 -9.73
N HIS A 44 6.42 -0.34 -10.12
CA HIS A 44 5.39 0.53 -10.71
C HIS A 44 4.07 0.53 -9.94
N ILE A 45 3.72 -0.59 -9.27
CA ILE A 45 2.47 -0.70 -8.52
C ILE A 45 2.75 -1.13 -7.10
N SER A 46 2.43 -0.27 -6.15
CA SER A 46 2.40 -0.66 -4.74
C SER A 46 0.98 -0.99 -4.30
N TYR A 47 0.83 -1.91 -3.35
CA TYR A 47 -0.48 -2.31 -2.84
C TYR A 47 -0.48 -2.51 -1.33
N LEU A 48 -1.36 -1.77 -0.66
CA LEU A 48 -1.74 -2.02 0.72
C LEU A 48 -3.01 -2.88 0.74
N PHE A 49 -2.87 -4.12 1.16
CA PHE A 49 -3.97 -5.09 1.27
C PHE A 49 -4.84 -4.79 2.48
N GLN A 50 -6.14 -5.06 2.38
CA GLN A 50 -7.06 -5.00 3.51
C GLN A 50 -6.63 -5.95 4.64
N GLU A 51 -6.14 -7.17 4.31
CA GLU A 51 -5.62 -8.15 5.26
C GLU A 51 -4.16 -7.89 5.66
N LEU A 52 -3.59 -6.74 5.29
CA LEU A 52 -2.23 -6.27 5.56
C LEU A 52 -1.11 -7.17 5.01
N ARG A 53 -1.27 -8.49 5.00
CA ARG A 53 -0.32 -9.52 4.53
C ARG A 53 1.10 -9.31 5.09
N LEU A 54 1.18 -8.97 6.35
CA LEU A 54 2.44 -8.95 7.10
C LEU A 54 2.83 -10.37 7.53
N PHE A 55 4.11 -10.56 7.77
CA PHE A 55 4.67 -11.80 8.31
C PHE A 55 4.66 -11.71 9.85
N PRO A 56 3.78 -12.46 10.55
CA PRO A 56 3.58 -12.29 11.99
C PRO A 56 4.79 -12.71 12.83
N GLU A 57 5.66 -13.58 12.32
CA GLU A 57 6.87 -14.06 12.98
C GLU A 57 8.04 -13.07 12.89
N LEU A 58 7.98 -12.15 11.93
CA LEU A 58 8.99 -11.12 11.71
C LEU A 58 8.66 -9.86 12.50
N THR A 59 9.70 -9.08 12.80
CA THR A 59 9.55 -7.76 13.43
C THR A 59 8.92 -6.75 12.48
N ALA A 60 8.47 -5.63 13.03
CA ALA A 60 7.94 -4.53 12.22
C ALA A 60 8.99 -4.02 11.23
N TRP A 61 10.24 -3.86 11.67
CA TRP A 61 11.34 -3.45 10.81
C TRP A 61 11.61 -4.46 9.69
N GLU A 62 11.72 -5.75 10.01
CA GLU A 62 11.99 -6.80 9.03
C GLU A 62 10.90 -6.86 7.94
N ASN A 63 9.61 -6.68 8.32
CA ASN A 63 8.51 -6.61 7.35
C ASN A 63 8.67 -5.47 6.34
N VAL A 64 9.18 -4.33 6.76
CA VAL A 64 9.45 -3.18 5.87
C VAL A 64 10.74 -3.40 5.08
N ALA A 65 11.81 -3.87 5.76
CA ALA A 65 13.12 -4.09 5.16
C ALA A 65 13.08 -5.10 4.02
N ILE A 66 12.33 -6.21 4.14
CA ILE A 66 12.14 -7.18 3.04
C ILE A 66 11.70 -6.47 1.76
N LYS A 67 10.72 -5.57 1.86
CA LYS A 67 10.20 -4.87 0.68
C LYS A 67 11.21 -3.86 0.14
N ASN A 68 11.82 -3.07 1.02
CA ASN A 68 12.80 -2.07 0.63
C ASN A 68 14.05 -2.70 -0.02
N ASN A 69 14.50 -3.85 0.48
CA ASN A 69 15.70 -4.53 -0.02
C ASN A 69 15.56 -5.06 -1.45
N LEU A 70 14.34 -5.21 -1.96
CA LEU A 70 14.11 -5.60 -3.37
C LEU A 70 14.56 -4.52 -4.36
N THR A 71 14.58 -3.26 -3.96
CA THR A 71 14.89 -2.12 -4.82
C THR A 71 15.94 -1.18 -4.25
N GLY A 72 16.17 -1.20 -2.93
CA GLY A 72 17.01 -0.22 -2.22
C GLY A 72 16.49 1.21 -2.33
N PHE A 73 15.17 1.37 -2.52
CA PHE A 73 14.57 2.65 -2.92
C PHE A 73 14.58 3.70 -1.82
N GLN A 74 14.17 3.34 -0.60
CA GLN A 74 14.11 4.27 0.51
C GLN A 74 15.38 4.21 1.37
N LYS A 75 15.81 5.37 1.85
CA LYS A 75 16.84 5.44 2.88
C LYS A 75 16.28 4.96 4.23
N GLU A 76 17.10 4.27 5.00
CA GLU A 76 16.71 3.80 6.33
C GLU A 76 16.22 4.94 7.24
N SER A 77 16.84 6.12 7.14
CA SER A 77 16.44 7.31 7.91
C SER A 77 14.99 7.75 7.59
N VAL A 78 14.57 7.66 6.33
CA VAL A 78 13.20 8.01 5.92
C VAL A 78 12.20 6.99 6.46
N LEU A 79 12.54 5.70 6.38
CA LEU A 79 11.69 4.64 6.94
C LEU A 79 11.52 4.83 8.46
N LYS A 80 12.61 5.10 9.19
CA LYS A 80 12.57 5.36 10.64
C LYS A 80 11.74 6.60 10.98
N GLU A 81 11.88 7.68 10.21
CA GLU A 81 11.02 8.86 10.35
C GLU A 81 9.53 8.51 10.22
N TRP A 82 9.16 7.67 9.24
CA TRP A 82 7.77 7.24 9.11
C TRP A 82 7.29 6.38 10.29
N PHE A 83 8.15 5.53 10.85
CA PHE A 83 7.84 4.80 12.09
C PHE A 83 7.59 5.76 13.26
N GLU A 84 8.40 6.81 13.39
CA GLU A 84 8.23 7.84 14.44
C GLU A 84 6.93 8.61 14.24
N ARG A 85 6.70 9.15 13.05
CA ARG A 85 5.50 9.93 12.73
C ARG A 85 4.21 9.14 12.94
N LEU A 86 4.23 7.85 12.65
CA LEU A 86 3.09 6.95 12.84
C LEU A 86 3.00 6.37 14.27
N GLY A 87 3.87 6.79 15.19
CA GLY A 87 3.83 6.37 16.59
C GLY A 87 4.02 4.86 16.80
N VAL A 88 4.89 4.24 16.01
CA VAL A 88 5.25 2.81 16.11
C VAL A 88 6.77 2.59 16.15
N ALA A 89 7.56 3.64 16.44
CA ALA A 89 9.02 3.55 16.53
C ALA A 89 9.47 2.64 17.69
N ASP A 90 8.74 2.63 18.79
CA ASP A 90 9.00 1.75 19.95
C ASP A 90 8.71 0.27 19.66
N LYS A 91 8.15 -0.03 18.47
CA LYS A 91 7.78 -1.37 18.02
C LYS A 91 8.67 -1.90 16.90
N LEU A 92 9.73 -1.20 16.52
CA LEU A 92 10.61 -1.63 15.42
C LEU A 92 11.04 -3.09 15.55
N ASP A 93 11.43 -3.52 16.74
CA ASP A 93 11.90 -4.87 17.04
C ASP A 93 10.79 -5.80 17.56
N ALA A 94 9.56 -5.31 17.66
CA ALA A 94 8.43 -6.13 18.07
C ALA A 94 7.93 -6.99 16.90
N LYS A 95 7.65 -8.28 17.16
CA LYS A 95 7.03 -9.16 16.18
C LYS A 95 5.62 -8.67 15.86
N ILE A 96 5.27 -8.71 14.58
CA ILE A 96 3.94 -8.28 14.09
C ILE A 96 2.80 -9.00 14.81
N GLY A 97 2.96 -10.30 15.09
CA GLY A 97 1.94 -11.08 15.81
C GLY A 97 1.62 -10.59 17.24
N HIS A 98 2.46 -9.73 17.82
CA HIS A 98 2.26 -9.13 19.15
C HIS A 98 1.76 -7.68 19.09
N MET A 99 1.52 -7.13 17.90
CA MET A 99 1.06 -5.76 17.69
C MET A 99 -0.47 -5.72 17.53
N SER A 100 -1.08 -4.61 17.97
CA SER A 100 -2.50 -4.36 17.69
C SER A 100 -2.74 -4.21 16.17
N PHE A 101 -3.95 -4.46 15.71
CA PHE A 101 -4.29 -4.36 14.28
C PHE A 101 -3.99 -2.95 13.72
N GLY A 102 -4.30 -1.88 14.47
CA GLY A 102 -3.97 -0.51 14.05
C GLY A 102 -2.47 -0.24 13.96
N GLN A 103 -1.64 -0.85 14.84
CA GLN A 103 -0.19 -0.79 14.73
C GLN A 103 0.30 -1.55 13.48
N GLN A 104 -0.22 -2.75 13.25
CA GLN A 104 0.07 -3.53 12.06
C GLN A 104 -0.30 -2.76 10.78
N GLN A 105 -1.45 -2.08 10.76
CA GLN A 105 -1.93 -1.30 9.62
C GLN A 105 -0.95 -0.16 9.27
N ARG A 106 -0.39 0.52 10.28
CA ARG A 106 0.63 1.55 10.10
C ARG A 106 1.94 0.98 9.54
N VAL A 107 2.39 -0.15 10.05
CA VAL A 107 3.57 -0.86 9.51
C VAL A 107 3.33 -1.32 8.06
N ALA A 108 2.15 -1.84 7.75
CA ALA A 108 1.80 -2.26 6.40
C ALA A 108 1.81 -1.09 5.40
N MET A 109 1.39 0.12 5.84
CA MET A 109 1.50 1.32 5.03
C MET A 109 2.96 1.68 4.76
N ILE A 110 3.82 1.71 5.78
CA ILE A 110 5.26 1.98 5.61
C ILE A 110 5.85 0.98 4.61
N ARG A 111 5.54 -0.31 4.75
CA ARG A 111 5.99 -1.35 3.81
C ARG A 111 5.51 -1.10 2.39
N ALA A 112 4.26 -0.66 2.21
CA ALA A 112 3.73 -0.37 0.88
C ALA A 112 4.48 0.81 0.22
N LEU A 113 4.87 1.82 0.99
CA LEU A 113 5.59 3.01 0.50
C LEU A 113 7.11 2.80 0.37
N ALA A 114 7.65 1.66 0.85
CA ALA A 114 9.08 1.36 0.84
C ALA A 114 9.63 0.92 -0.54
N GLN A 115 8.88 1.07 -1.61
CA GLN A 115 9.29 0.76 -2.99
C GLN A 115 8.97 1.93 -3.92
N PRO A 116 9.56 1.97 -5.13
CA PRO A 116 9.08 2.87 -6.17
C PRO A 116 7.69 2.46 -6.67
N PHE A 117 6.89 3.44 -7.11
CA PHE A 117 5.59 3.17 -7.72
C PHE A 117 5.13 4.35 -8.59
N ASP A 118 4.42 4.06 -9.68
CA ASP A 118 3.64 5.02 -10.46
C ASP A 118 2.21 5.11 -9.91
N PHE A 119 1.75 4.04 -9.26
CA PHE A 119 0.47 3.98 -8.55
C PHE A 119 0.59 3.23 -7.24
N VAL A 120 -0.01 3.78 -6.18
CA VAL A 120 -0.26 3.05 -4.94
C VAL A 120 -1.77 2.78 -4.81
N VAL A 121 -2.12 1.51 -4.67
CA VAL A 121 -3.49 1.05 -4.43
C VAL A 121 -3.64 0.73 -2.95
N VAL A 122 -4.61 1.32 -2.28
CA VAL A 122 -4.84 1.12 -0.84
C VAL A 122 -6.27 0.67 -0.60
N ASP A 123 -6.41 -0.53 -0.04
CA ASP A 123 -7.71 -1.16 0.19
C ASP A 123 -8.10 -1.05 1.65
N GLU A 124 -9.10 -0.20 1.93
CA GLU A 124 -9.63 0.12 3.27
C GLU A 124 -8.55 0.53 4.30
N PRO A 125 -7.69 1.52 3.98
CA PRO A 125 -6.45 1.77 4.73
C PRO A 125 -6.64 2.27 6.16
N ILE A 126 -7.84 2.75 6.54
CA ILE A 126 -8.07 3.42 7.83
C ILE A 126 -9.21 2.80 8.65
N SER A 127 -9.64 1.60 8.31
CA SER A 127 -10.83 0.97 8.93
C SER A 127 -10.71 0.81 10.45
N HIS A 128 -9.50 0.71 11.00
CA HIS A 128 -9.22 0.48 12.42
C HIS A 128 -8.33 1.56 13.05
N LEU A 129 -8.26 2.75 12.44
CA LEU A 129 -7.48 3.87 12.94
C LEU A 129 -8.40 4.97 13.49
N ASP A 130 -7.91 5.68 14.51
CA ASP A 130 -8.44 6.97 14.92
C ASP A 130 -8.15 8.03 13.84
N ASP A 131 -8.79 9.20 13.97
CA ASP A 131 -8.71 10.25 12.96
C ASP A 131 -7.32 10.87 12.86
N ASP A 132 -6.58 10.96 13.96
CA ASP A 132 -5.23 11.54 13.98
C ASP A 132 -4.23 10.63 13.25
N ASN A 133 -4.22 9.34 13.55
CA ASN A 133 -3.40 8.37 12.84
C ASN A 133 -3.78 8.24 11.36
N ALA A 134 -5.07 8.32 11.04
CA ALA A 134 -5.55 8.33 9.66
C ALA A 134 -5.06 9.56 8.88
N ALA A 135 -5.04 10.74 9.52
CA ALA A 135 -4.53 11.97 8.91
C ALA A 135 -3.01 11.90 8.68
N ILE A 136 -2.23 11.40 9.63
CA ILE A 136 -0.78 11.22 9.47
C ILE A 136 -0.47 10.21 8.36
N MET A 137 -1.21 9.10 8.31
CA MET A 137 -1.07 8.11 7.22
C MET A 137 -1.36 8.72 5.84
N ALA A 138 -2.42 9.53 5.75
CA ALA A 138 -2.78 10.22 4.52
C ALA A 138 -1.68 11.18 4.07
N ASP A 139 -1.13 11.97 5.01
CA ASP A 139 -0.08 12.93 4.71
C ASP A 139 1.21 12.23 4.23
N ILE A 140 1.69 11.21 4.91
CA ILE A 140 2.89 10.46 4.49
C ILE A 140 2.67 9.84 3.10
N MET A 141 1.52 9.22 2.86
CA MET A 141 1.20 8.61 1.56
C MET A 141 1.17 9.65 0.45
N MET A 142 0.50 10.79 0.66
CA MET A 142 0.39 11.83 -0.36
C MET A 142 1.72 12.54 -0.61
N CYS A 143 2.50 12.84 0.43
CA CYS A 143 3.86 13.38 0.28
C CYS A 143 4.74 12.45 -0.55
N GLU A 144 4.71 11.15 -0.27
CA GLU A 144 5.51 10.18 -1.00
C GLU A 144 5.00 9.99 -2.45
N ALA A 145 3.69 9.94 -2.66
CA ALA A 145 3.12 9.89 -4.00
C ALA A 145 3.50 11.12 -4.84
N HIS A 146 3.38 12.32 -4.27
CA HIS A 146 3.81 13.55 -4.95
C HIS A 146 5.31 13.54 -5.28
N ARG A 147 6.15 13.08 -4.34
CA ARG A 147 7.61 12.97 -4.56
C ARG A 147 7.95 12.06 -5.74
N GLN A 148 7.15 11.03 -5.97
CA GLN A 148 7.32 10.08 -7.07
C GLN A 148 6.55 10.48 -8.34
N GLY A 149 5.69 11.50 -8.32
CA GLY A 149 4.78 11.83 -9.42
C GLY A 149 3.71 10.76 -9.65
N ALA A 150 3.35 10.04 -8.58
CA ALA A 150 2.51 8.85 -8.62
C ALA A 150 1.03 9.14 -8.32
N GLY A 151 0.15 8.31 -8.88
CA GLY A 151 -1.28 8.29 -8.57
C GLY A 151 -1.61 7.46 -7.33
N VAL A 152 -2.72 7.83 -6.68
CA VAL A 152 -3.24 7.12 -5.49
C VAL A 152 -4.64 6.61 -5.77
N ILE A 153 -4.88 5.31 -5.59
CA ILE A 153 -6.19 4.68 -5.71
C ILE A 153 -6.62 4.18 -4.32
N VAL A 154 -7.68 4.75 -3.78
CA VAL A 154 -8.20 4.39 -2.46
C VAL A 154 -9.55 3.70 -2.58
N THR A 155 -9.73 2.57 -1.93
CA THR A 155 -11.05 1.99 -1.71
C THR A 155 -11.47 2.19 -0.25
N SER A 156 -12.75 2.42 -0.01
CA SER A 156 -13.27 2.57 1.35
C SER A 156 -14.73 2.13 1.48
N ILE A 157 -15.12 1.73 2.70
CA ILE A 157 -16.50 1.49 3.11
C ILE A 157 -16.80 2.36 4.34
N GLY A 158 -17.67 3.34 4.17
CA GLY A 158 -18.11 4.21 5.27
C GLY A 158 -17.10 5.29 5.64
N LYS A 159 -15.99 4.93 6.30
CA LYS A 159 -14.95 5.90 6.68
C LYS A 159 -14.00 6.16 5.50
N HIS A 160 -13.84 7.41 5.11
CA HIS A 160 -12.98 7.84 4.01
C HIS A 160 -11.75 8.57 4.54
N MET A 161 -10.60 8.36 3.90
CA MET A 161 -9.44 9.24 4.12
C MET A 161 -9.79 10.65 3.65
N LYS A 162 -9.38 11.66 4.43
CA LYS A 162 -9.56 13.06 4.07
C LYS A 162 -8.50 13.43 3.02
N LEU A 163 -8.83 13.25 1.74
CA LEU A 163 -8.01 13.56 0.58
C LEU A 163 -8.82 14.34 -0.44
N ASP A 164 -8.15 15.16 -1.24
CA ASP A 164 -8.74 15.79 -2.42
C ASP A 164 -8.77 14.79 -3.56
N TYR A 165 -9.92 14.14 -3.76
CA TYR A 165 -10.11 13.14 -4.80
C TYR A 165 -10.43 13.78 -6.15
N GLU A 166 -9.64 13.54 -7.17
CA GLU A 166 -9.93 13.98 -8.55
C GLU A 166 -11.16 13.27 -9.12
N LYS A 167 -11.34 11.99 -8.80
CA LYS A 167 -12.45 11.16 -9.27
C LYS A 167 -12.92 10.20 -8.19
N THR A 168 -14.23 10.03 -8.10
CA THR A 168 -14.87 9.06 -7.19
C THR A 168 -15.84 8.17 -7.96
N PHE A 169 -15.74 6.87 -7.78
CA PHE A 169 -16.62 5.87 -8.36
C PHE A 169 -17.36 5.10 -7.26
N LYS A 170 -18.63 4.80 -7.49
CA LYS A 170 -19.43 3.89 -6.64
C LYS A 170 -19.51 2.53 -7.34
N LEU A 171 -19.11 1.49 -6.61
CA LEU A 171 -19.22 0.09 -7.02
C LEU A 171 -20.39 -0.59 -6.32
#